data_cb192712a6afa48c3664579b4e332d4d
#
_entry.id   cb192712a6afa48c3664579b4e332d4d
#
_cell.length_a   1.000
_cell.length_b   1.000
_cell.length_c   1.000
_cell.angle_alpha   90.00
_cell.angle_beta   90.00
_cell.angle_gamma   90.00
#
_symmetry.space_group_name_H-M   'P 1'
#
loop_
_entity.id
_entity.type
_entity.pdbx_description
1 polymer ?
#
loop_
_entity_poly.entity_id
_entity_poly.type
_entity_poly.pdbx_seq_one_letter_code
_entity_poly.pdbx_strand_id
1 'polypeptide(L)'
;MKPEDVQAEQLLVDTDVFSYVAAGKGRHADFEPFLSYRVLVLSFATVAELWYLAEKAGWGDRRRRDLALKIAGHAIVYPDMRVAQKWAELSAAFRGQLGGGETHDLWTAACAMVHRIPMITNNLRHFQPVAHAFPELQLVHPDL
;
A
#
# COMPACT_ATOMS: atom_id res chain seq x y z
N MET A 1 5.19 8.90 -14.91
CA MET A 1 6.36 8.58 -14.08
C MET A 1 6.99 7.29 -14.56
N LYS A 2 8.29 7.23 -14.55
CA LYS A 2 9.07 6.04 -14.92
C LYS A 2 9.76 5.47 -13.68
N PRO A 3 10.14 4.18 -13.68
CA PRO A 3 10.84 3.58 -12.53
C PRO A 3 12.10 4.33 -12.11
N GLU A 4 12.85 4.87 -13.06
CA GLU A 4 14.08 5.65 -12.79
C GLU A 4 13.82 7.01 -12.13
N ASP A 5 12.60 7.50 -12.16
CA ASP A 5 12.25 8.76 -11.49
C ASP A 5 12.13 8.58 -9.97
N VAL A 6 12.00 7.35 -9.51
CA VAL A 6 11.85 7.01 -8.09
C VAL A 6 13.23 6.75 -7.49
N GLN A 7 13.70 7.66 -6.65
CA GLN A 7 15.03 7.58 -6.06
C GLN A 7 15.10 6.79 -4.76
N ALA A 8 13.94 6.48 -4.16
CA ALA A 8 13.90 5.81 -2.87
C ALA A 8 14.33 4.35 -2.97
N GLU A 9 15.07 3.88 -1.97
CA GLU A 9 15.45 2.46 -1.84
C GLU A 9 14.29 1.60 -1.35
N GLN A 10 13.37 2.19 -0.59
CA GLN A 10 12.18 1.53 -0.05
C GLN A 10 10.93 2.02 -0.76
N LEU A 11 9.98 1.13 -0.92
CA LEU A 11 8.69 1.44 -1.53
C LEU A 11 7.59 0.71 -0.77
N LEU A 12 6.62 1.46 -0.26
CA LEU A 12 5.45 0.88 0.39
C LEU A 12 4.44 0.48 -0.67
N VAL A 13 4.07 -0.80 -0.67
CA VAL A 13 3.23 -1.39 -1.71
C VAL A 13 1.79 -1.49 -1.19
N ASP A 14 0.87 -0.84 -1.89
CA ASP A 14 -0.55 -0.94 -1.57
C ASP A 14 -1.11 -2.32 -1.94
N THR A 15 -2.21 -2.69 -1.32
CA THR A 15 -2.83 -4.02 -1.46
C THR A 15 -3.13 -4.38 -2.91
N ASP A 16 -3.63 -3.44 -3.70
CA ASP A 16 -3.99 -3.69 -5.10
C ASP A 16 -2.75 -4.04 -5.95
N VAL A 17 -1.67 -3.29 -5.78
CA VAL A 17 -0.40 -3.55 -6.50
C VAL A 17 0.20 -4.89 -6.07
N PHE A 18 0.22 -5.17 -4.76
CA PHE A 18 0.65 -6.46 -4.25
C PHE A 18 -0.14 -7.60 -4.89
N SER A 19 -1.46 -7.47 -4.94
CA SER A 19 -2.35 -8.50 -5.49
C SER A 19 -2.13 -8.73 -6.98
N TYR A 20 -1.96 -7.66 -7.76
CA TYR A 20 -1.68 -7.78 -9.20
C TYR A 20 -0.37 -8.53 -9.45
N VAL A 21 0.68 -8.13 -8.77
CA VAL A 21 2.01 -8.72 -8.97
C VAL A 21 2.05 -10.16 -8.45
N ALA A 22 1.46 -10.43 -7.29
CA ALA A 22 1.40 -11.77 -6.72
C ALA A 22 0.65 -12.77 -7.60
N ALA A 23 -0.44 -12.33 -8.25
CA ALA A 23 -1.25 -13.17 -9.13
C ALA A 23 -0.82 -13.15 -10.60
N GLY A 24 0.08 -12.25 -10.99
CA GLY A 24 0.45 -12.03 -12.39
C GLY A 24 -0.73 -11.59 -13.24
N LYS A 25 -1.63 -10.79 -12.66
CA LYS A 25 -2.89 -10.35 -13.29
C LYS A 25 -3.02 -8.83 -13.23
N GLY A 26 -4.07 -8.32 -13.90
CA GLY A 26 -4.34 -6.89 -13.95
C GLY A 26 -3.18 -6.13 -14.57
N ARG A 27 -2.83 -5.00 -14.00
CA ARG A 27 -1.75 -4.14 -14.48
C ARG A 27 -0.38 -4.52 -13.92
N HIS A 28 -0.15 -5.80 -13.58
CA HIS A 28 1.11 -6.23 -12.96
C HIS A 28 2.35 -5.79 -13.77
N ALA A 29 2.29 -5.88 -15.10
CA ALA A 29 3.41 -5.51 -15.95
C ALA A 29 3.76 -4.01 -15.89
N ASP A 30 2.79 -3.16 -15.60
CA ASP A 30 3.03 -1.71 -15.45
C ASP A 30 3.72 -1.39 -14.13
N PHE A 31 3.44 -2.16 -13.08
CA PHE A 31 3.95 -1.91 -11.73
C PHE A 31 5.25 -2.64 -11.42
N GLU A 32 5.45 -3.84 -11.93
CA GLU A 32 6.64 -4.66 -11.63
C GLU A 32 7.96 -3.93 -11.82
N PRO A 33 8.17 -3.11 -12.88
CA PRO A 33 9.43 -2.39 -13.04
C PRO A 33 9.76 -1.44 -11.90
N PHE A 34 8.74 -0.89 -11.23
CA PHE A 34 8.92 0.00 -10.08
C PHE A 34 9.36 -0.74 -8.82
N LEU A 35 9.03 -2.03 -8.72
CA LEU A 35 9.32 -2.84 -7.53
C LEU A 35 10.72 -3.44 -7.54
N SER A 36 11.33 -3.57 -8.72
CA SER A 36 12.62 -4.23 -8.89
C SER A 36 13.74 -3.47 -8.17
N TYR A 37 14.62 -4.24 -7.50
CA TYR A 37 15.81 -3.73 -6.82
C TYR A 37 15.52 -2.78 -5.65
N ARG A 38 14.34 -2.88 -5.06
CA ARG A 38 13.94 -2.08 -3.90
C ARG A 38 13.57 -2.96 -2.73
N VAL A 39 13.67 -2.42 -1.54
CA VAL A 39 13.08 -3.02 -0.35
C VAL A 39 11.59 -2.71 -0.36
N LEU A 40 10.78 -3.75 -0.47
CA LEU A 40 9.33 -3.62 -0.51
C LEU A 40 8.77 -3.69 0.91
N VAL A 41 7.87 -2.78 1.21
CA VAL A 41 7.29 -2.60 2.54
C VAL A 41 5.77 -2.70 2.45
N LEU A 42 5.17 -3.41 3.40
CA LEU A 42 3.72 -3.48 3.56
C LEU A 42 3.31 -2.81 4.88
N SER A 43 2.20 -2.09 4.87
CA SER A 43 1.58 -1.67 6.12
C SER A 43 0.89 -2.87 6.79
N PHE A 44 0.75 -2.82 8.12
CA PHE A 44 -0.01 -3.84 8.86
C PHE A 44 -1.46 -3.94 8.35
N ALA A 45 -2.05 -2.83 7.91
CA ALA A 45 -3.41 -2.79 7.37
C ALA A 45 -3.52 -3.59 6.08
N THR A 46 -2.52 -3.49 5.20
CA THR A 46 -2.45 -4.31 3.99
C THR A 46 -2.32 -5.80 4.33
N VAL A 47 -1.48 -6.15 5.29
CA VAL A 47 -1.33 -7.55 5.73
C VAL A 47 -2.67 -8.09 6.27
N ALA A 48 -3.35 -7.31 7.11
CA ALA A 48 -4.66 -7.68 7.64
C ALA A 48 -5.69 -7.87 6.53
N GLU A 49 -5.72 -6.98 5.55
CA GLU A 49 -6.63 -7.07 4.40
C GLU A 49 -6.35 -8.31 3.55
N LEU A 50 -5.09 -8.64 3.30
CA LEU A 50 -4.72 -9.84 2.55
C LEU A 50 -5.19 -11.12 3.25
N TRP A 51 -5.02 -11.22 4.55
CA TRP A 51 -5.52 -12.37 5.33
C TRP A 51 -7.05 -12.40 5.38
N TYR A 52 -7.70 -11.23 5.47
CA TYR A 52 -9.15 -11.15 5.39
C TYR A 52 -9.69 -11.66 4.05
N LEU A 53 -9.03 -11.31 2.94
CA LEU A 53 -9.41 -11.81 1.62
C LEU A 53 -9.27 -13.34 1.53
N ALA A 54 -8.23 -13.92 2.12
CA ALA A 54 -8.05 -15.36 2.20
C ALA A 54 -9.16 -16.06 2.99
N GLU A 55 -9.56 -15.47 4.13
CA GLU A 55 -10.68 -15.97 4.94
C GLU A 55 -11.99 -15.90 4.17
N LYS A 56 -12.28 -14.73 3.58
CA LYS A 56 -13.51 -14.51 2.81
C LYS A 56 -13.63 -15.45 1.62
N ALA A 57 -12.53 -15.73 0.92
CA ALA A 57 -12.49 -16.63 -0.22
C ALA A 57 -12.42 -18.11 0.16
N GLY A 58 -12.26 -18.41 1.44
CA GLY A 58 -12.16 -19.79 1.93
C GLY A 58 -10.92 -20.53 1.42
N TRP A 59 -9.78 -19.84 1.30
CA TRP A 59 -8.56 -20.46 0.81
C TRP A 59 -8.09 -21.58 1.73
N GLY A 60 -7.64 -22.70 1.13
CA GLY A 60 -7.03 -23.81 1.85
C GLY A 60 -5.57 -23.55 2.20
N ASP A 61 -4.93 -24.55 2.84
CA ASP A 61 -3.59 -24.44 3.40
C ASP A 61 -2.53 -24.09 2.37
N ARG A 62 -2.62 -24.63 1.16
CA ARG A 62 -1.64 -24.38 0.10
C ARG A 62 -1.60 -22.90 -0.29
N ARG A 63 -2.77 -22.31 -0.56
CA ARG A 63 -2.86 -20.89 -0.96
C ARG A 63 -2.50 -19.97 0.19
N ARG A 64 -2.82 -20.34 1.43
CA ARG A 64 -2.44 -19.59 2.63
C ARG A 64 -0.93 -19.59 2.84
N ARG A 65 -0.28 -20.73 2.61
CA ARG A 65 1.19 -20.81 2.67
C ARG A 65 1.84 -19.96 1.59
N ASP A 66 1.31 -19.98 0.36
CA ASP A 66 1.81 -19.14 -0.73
C ASP A 66 1.68 -17.65 -0.38
N LEU A 67 0.55 -17.24 0.19
CA LEU A 67 0.37 -15.87 0.64
C LEU A 67 1.36 -15.50 1.74
N ALA A 68 1.53 -16.37 2.73
CA ALA A 68 2.48 -16.14 3.82
C ALA A 68 3.91 -15.96 3.30
N LEU A 69 4.34 -16.78 2.32
CA LEU A 69 5.67 -16.67 1.71
C LEU A 69 5.84 -15.35 0.95
N LYS A 70 4.81 -14.91 0.22
CA LYS A 70 4.85 -13.62 -0.51
C LYS A 70 4.91 -12.45 0.46
N ILE A 71 4.13 -12.49 1.53
CA ILE A 71 4.18 -11.46 2.59
C ILE A 71 5.57 -11.44 3.25
N ALA A 72 6.15 -12.62 3.51
CA ALA A 72 7.47 -12.74 4.15
C ALA A 72 8.61 -12.11 3.33
N GLY A 73 8.42 -11.90 2.03
CA GLY A 73 9.38 -11.20 1.17
C GLY A 73 9.37 -9.68 1.35
N HIS A 74 8.52 -9.15 2.22
CA HIS A 74 8.35 -7.71 2.45
C HIS A 74 8.68 -7.36 3.89
N ALA A 75 9.20 -6.15 4.11
CA ALA A 75 9.25 -5.57 5.45
C ALA A 75 7.84 -5.12 5.85
N ILE A 76 7.49 -5.21 7.12
CA ILE A 76 6.17 -4.83 7.60
C ILE A 76 6.28 -3.63 8.55
N VAL A 77 5.49 -2.60 8.29
CA VAL A 77 5.35 -1.45 9.19
C VAL A 77 4.17 -1.70 10.11
N TYR A 78 4.46 -1.81 11.41
CA TYR A 78 3.45 -1.97 12.44
C TYR A 78 2.99 -0.61 12.98
N PRO A 79 1.75 -0.52 13.50
CA PRO A 79 1.27 0.74 14.05
C PRO A 79 2.00 1.10 15.34
N ASP A 80 2.35 2.37 15.47
CA ASP A 80 2.84 2.97 16.70
C ASP A 80 2.06 4.27 17.00
N MET A 81 2.44 4.99 18.03
CA MET A 81 1.73 6.21 18.42
C MET A 81 1.77 7.28 17.32
N ARG A 82 2.88 7.39 16.58
CA ARG A 82 3.03 8.36 15.49
C ARG A 82 2.07 8.03 14.33
N VAL A 83 1.96 6.76 13.97
CA VAL A 83 1.04 6.29 12.94
C VAL A 83 -0.40 6.56 13.37
N ALA A 84 -0.75 6.27 14.63
CA ALA A 84 -2.09 6.53 15.16
C ALA A 84 -2.45 8.02 15.10
N GLN A 85 -1.54 8.90 15.47
CA GLN A 85 -1.75 10.34 15.42
C GLN A 85 -1.91 10.84 13.99
N LYS A 86 -1.10 10.35 13.06
CA LYS A 86 -1.22 10.69 11.63
C LYS A 86 -2.54 10.20 11.04
N TRP A 87 -2.94 8.97 11.37
CA TRP A 87 -4.23 8.44 10.95
C TRP A 87 -5.39 9.34 11.44
N ALA A 88 -5.31 9.82 12.68
CA ALA A 88 -6.33 10.71 13.24
C ALA A 88 -6.43 12.02 12.46
N GLU A 89 -5.29 12.63 12.09
CA GLU A 89 -5.27 13.83 11.25
C GLU A 89 -5.91 13.57 9.88
N LEU A 90 -5.54 12.47 9.24
CA LEU A 90 -6.07 12.09 7.93
C LEU A 90 -7.57 11.80 8.00
N SER A 91 -8.01 11.06 9.00
CA SER A 91 -9.42 10.71 9.18
C SER A 91 -10.26 11.96 9.43
N ALA A 92 -9.77 12.91 10.21
CA ALA A 92 -10.47 14.17 10.45
C ALA A 92 -10.62 14.99 9.17
N ALA A 93 -9.59 14.99 8.31
CA ALA A 93 -9.59 15.74 7.06
C ALA A 93 -10.46 15.09 5.96
N PHE A 94 -10.52 13.75 5.91
CA PHE A 94 -11.12 13.03 4.77
C PHE A 94 -12.32 12.16 5.12
N ARG A 95 -12.86 12.27 6.31
CA ARG A 95 -13.99 11.45 6.75
C ARG A 95 -15.18 11.57 5.78
N GLY A 96 -15.60 10.43 5.23
CA GLY A 96 -16.74 10.35 4.32
C GLY A 96 -16.49 10.90 2.92
N GLN A 97 -15.25 11.29 2.58
CA GLN A 97 -14.95 11.95 1.30
C GLN A 97 -14.30 11.03 0.26
N LEU A 98 -13.80 9.87 0.67
CA LEU A 98 -13.04 8.97 -0.21
C LEU A 98 -13.82 7.70 -0.61
N GLY A 99 -15.09 7.58 -0.24
CA GLY A 99 -15.91 6.39 -0.46
C GLY A 99 -15.69 5.31 0.60
N GLY A 100 -16.10 4.07 0.33
CA GLY A 100 -15.88 2.95 1.25
C GLY A 100 -14.43 2.47 1.24
N GLY A 101 -13.91 2.01 2.36
CA GLY A 101 -12.52 1.51 2.45
C GLY A 101 -11.50 2.53 2.91
N GLU A 102 -11.92 3.74 3.20
CA GLU A 102 -11.06 4.83 3.68
C GLU A 102 -10.19 4.45 4.87
N THR A 103 -10.72 3.64 5.79
CA THR A 103 -9.99 3.25 7.00
C THR A 103 -8.69 2.55 6.68
N HIS A 104 -8.71 1.55 5.79
CA HIS A 104 -7.52 0.83 5.37
C HIS A 104 -6.55 1.72 4.60
N ASP A 105 -7.06 2.48 3.66
CA ASP A 105 -6.26 3.38 2.83
C ASP A 105 -5.57 4.45 3.67
N LEU A 106 -6.28 5.03 4.65
CA LEU A 106 -5.71 6.05 5.52
C LEU A 106 -4.68 5.49 6.49
N TRP A 107 -4.83 4.25 6.98
CA TRP A 107 -3.77 3.59 7.75
C TRP A 107 -2.51 3.38 6.91
N THR A 108 -2.67 2.94 5.67
CA THR A 108 -1.55 2.75 4.74
C THR A 108 -0.85 4.07 4.44
N ALA A 109 -1.61 5.12 4.15
CA ALA A 109 -1.07 6.45 3.94
C ALA A 109 -0.33 6.97 5.18
N ALA A 110 -0.90 6.77 6.38
CA ALA A 110 -0.27 7.18 7.64
C ALA A 110 1.09 6.49 7.84
N CYS A 111 1.17 5.19 7.55
CA CYS A 111 2.43 4.44 7.61
C CYS A 111 3.48 5.02 6.65
N ALA A 112 3.08 5.28 5.41
CA ALA A 112 3.97 5.84 4.40
C ALA A 112 4.52 7.21 4.82
N MET A 113 3.66 8.07 5.34
CA MET A 113 4.02 9.42 5.74
C MET A 113 4.93 9.44 6.96
N VAL A 114 4.61 8.69 8.00
CA VAL A 114 5.40 8.63 9.25
C VAL A 114 6.80 8.06 8.98
N HIS A 115 6.90 7.04 8.15
CA HIS A 115 8.17 6.41 7.82
C HIS A 115 8.88 7.04 6.62
N ARG A 116 8.26 8.04 5.99
CA ARG A 116 8.83 8.77 4.83
C ARG A 116 9.20 7.82 3.69
N ILE A 117 8.31 6.88 3.41
CA ILE A 117 8.47 5.89 2.33
C ILE A 117 7.45 6.24 1.25
N PRO A 118 7.87 6.41 -0.02
CA PRO A 118 6.92 6.58 -1.11
C PRO A 118 6.00 5.38 -1.23
N MET A 119 4.75 5.62 -1.60
CA MET A 119 3.73 4.58 -1.72
C MET A 119 3.35 4.36 -3.17
N ILE A 120 3.46 3.11 -3.63
CA ILE A 120 2.96 2.70 -4.94
C ILE A 120 1.54 2.13 -4.81
N THR A 121 0.61 2.68 -5.57
CA THR A 121 -0.80 2.29 -5.56
C THR A 121 -1.35 2.36 -6.97
N ASN A 122 -2.36 1.53 -7.28
CA ASN A 122 -3.16 1.69 -8.48
C ASN A 122 -4.32 2.67 -8.26
N ASN A 123 -4.64 2.99 -7.03
CA ASN A 123 -5.82 3.77 -6.65
C ASN A 123 -5.51 5.27 -6.53
N LEU A 124 -5.03 5.88 -7.59
CA LEU A 124 -4.73 7.32 -7.62
C LEU A 124 -5.92 8.18 -7.22
N ARG A 125 -7.11 7.77 -7.64
CA ARG A 125 -8.34 8.51 -7.36
C ARG A 125 -8.57 8.74 -5.86
N HIS A 126 -8.23 7.75 -5.03
CA HIS A 126 -8.34 7.85 -3.57
C HIS A 126 -7.18 8.65 -2.96
N PHE A 127 -5.96 8.42 -3.43
CA PHE A 127 -4.78 8.95 -2.75
C PHE A 127 -4.32 10.31 -3.25
N GLN A 128 -4.65 10.71 -4.48
CA GLN A 128 -4.27 12.04 -4.97
C GLN A 128 -4.85 13.20 -4.12
N PRO A 129 -6.13 13.17 -3.70
CA PRO A 129 -6.63 14.20 -2.78
C PRO A 129 -5.86 14.24 -1.46
N VAL A 130 -5.46 13.08 -0.95
CA VAL A 130 -4.67 12.99 0.29
C VAL A 130 -3.29 13.60 0.08
N ALA A 131 -2.59 13.24 -0.99
CA ALA A 131 -1.28 13.77 -1.30
C ALA A 131 -1.30 15.28 -1.60
N HIS A 132 -2.39 15.78 -2.16
CA HIS A 132 -2.57 17.21 -2.40
C HIS A 132 -2.67 17.99 -1.07
N ALA A 133 -3.45 17.47 -0.12
CA ALA A 133 -3.63 18.11 1.18
C ALA A 133 -2.44 17.86 2.14
N PHE A 134 -1.76 16.71 1.99
CA PHE A 134 -0.62 16.30 2.80
C PHE A 134 0.56 16.00 1.86
N PRO A 135 1.34 17.01 1.47
CA PRO A 135 2.43 16.85 0.48
C PRO A 135 3.52 15.88 0.89
N GLU A 136 3.62 15.53 2.17
CA GLU A 136 4.54 14.51 2.66
C GLU A 136 4.18 13.10 2.18
N LEU A 137 2.96 12.87 1.69
CA LEU A 137 2.61 11.62 1.03
C LEU A 137 3.11 11.65 -0.41
N GLN A 138 4.13 10.84 -0.69
CA GLN A 138 4.70 10.71 -2.02
C GLN A 138 4.09 9.50 -2.73
N LEU A 139 3.41 9.73 -3.84
CA LEU A 139 2.78 8.67 -4.62
C LEU A 139 3.66 8.25 -5.79
N VAL A 140 3.68 6.95 -6.05
CA VAL A 140 4.32 6.34 -7.20
C VAL A 140 3.25 5.64 -8.04
N HIS A 141 3.20 5.96 -9.33
CA HIS A 141 2.24 5.36 -10.25
C HIS A 141 2.71 5.56 -11.70
N PRO A 142 2.55 4.55 -12.57
CA PRO A 142 2.97 4.66 -13.97
C PRO A 142 2.37 5.84 -14.74
N ASP A 143 1.16 6.26 -14.36
CA ASP A 143 0.42 7.32 -15.06
C ASP A 143 0.66 8.73 -14.48
N LEU A 144 1.53 8.88 -13.51
CA LEU A 144 1.91 10.18 -12.95
C LEU A 144 2.96 10.91 -13.77
#